data_b7498c5a47c5fabcd8bc92fbab937673
#
_entry.id   b7498c5a47c5fabcd8bc92fbab937673
#
_cell.length_a   1.000
_cell.length_b   1.000
_cell.length_c   1.000
_cell.angle_alpha   90.00
_cell.angle_beta   90.00
_cell.angle_gamma   90.00
#
_symmetry.space_group_name_H-M   'P 1'
#
loop_
_entity.id
_entity.type
_entity.pdbx_description
1 polymer ?
#
loop_
_entity_poly.entity_id
_entity_poly.type
_entity_poly.pdbx_seq_one_letter_code
_entity_poly.pdbx_strand_id
1 'polypeptide(L)'
;MKEGDYLNTGAVCATIIDPDPMRLIGEVSEKEINFVKVGAKAGAELISGKKVEGVVSFVSTSANKGTRSFRVEIDVKNSDRSIRDGVSAQIEIEGDTILAHRISPSILMLGEAGELGIRTVNEENQVEFKKIEILEDSMEGIWISGLPRNIRIITIGQ
;
A
#
# COMPACT_ATOMS: atom_id res chain seq x y z
N MET A 1 -35.47 14.79 -10.32
CA MET A 1 -36.87 14.63 -10.75
C MET A 1 -37.64 15.90 -10.46
N LYS A 2 -38.55 16.25 -11.35
CA LYS A 2 -39.41 17.42 -11.21
C LYS A 2 -40.86 16.97 -11.04
N GLU A 3 -41.67 17.81 -10.48
CA GLU A 3 -43.11 17.57 -10.36
C GLU A 3 -43.71 17.44 -11.77
N GLY A 4 -44.42 16.34 -12.01
CA GLY A 4 -44.95 15.97 -13.34
C GLY A 4 -44.15 14.97 -14.15
N ASP A 5 -42.98 14.54 -13.69
CA ASP A 5 -42.22 13.47 -14.33
C ASP A 5 -42.92 12.12 -14.19
N TYR A 6 -43.07 11.39 -15.29
CA TYR A 6 -43.64 10.04 -15.29
C TYR A 6 -42.60 8.99 -14.93
N LEU A 7 -42.92 8.13 -13.96
CA LEU A 7 -42.08 7.03 -13.52
C LEU A 7 -42.67 5.70 -13.91
N ASN A 8 -41.87 4.89 -14.56
CA ASN A 8 -42.21 3.49 -14.78
C ASN A 8 -42.09 2.69 -13.45
N THR A 9 -42.88 1.64 -13.33
CA THR A 9 -42.78 0.70 -12.20
C THR A 9 -41.36 0.15 -12.10
N GLY A 10 -40.73 0.28 -10.94
CA GLY A 10 -39.32 -0.13 -10.71
C GLY A 10 -38.27 0.91 -11.05
N ALA A 11 -38.65 2.10 -11.52
CA ALA A 11 -37.69 3.18 -11.73
C ALA A 11 -37.19 3.76 -10.40
N VAL A 12 -35.88 4.05 -10.33
CA VAL A 12 -35.25 4.72 -9.17
C VAL A 12 -35.69 6.17 -9.15
N CYS A 13 -36.43 6.57 -8.12
CA CYS A 13 -36.93 7.93 -7.98
C CYS A 13 -35.97 8.87 -7.23
N ALA A 14 -35.17 8.35 -6.33
CA ALA A 14 -34.14 9.09 -5.60
C ALA A 14 -33.08 8.15 -5.07
N THR A 15 -31.87 8.68 -4.91
CA THR A 15 -30.76 8.00 -4.20
C THR A 15 -30.49 8.81 -2.93
N ILE A 16 -30.54 8.13 -1.79
CA ILE A 16 -30.20 8.72 -0.49
C ILE A 16 -28.77 8.38 -0.20
N ILE A 17 -27.96 9.38 0.12
CA ILE A 17 -26.55 9.23 0.46
C ILE A 17 -26.39 9.60 1.94
N ASP A 18 -25.76 8.73 2.72
CA ASP A 18 -25.27 9.07 4.05
C ASP A 18 -23.83 9.60 3.90
N PRO A 19 -23.60 10.88 4.16
CA PRO A 19 -22.30 11.50 3.94
C PRO A 19 -21.31 11.34 5.11
N ASP A 20 -21.69 10.76 6.24
CA ASP A 20 -20.83 10.59 7.42
C ASP A 20 -21.07 9.23 8.11
N PRO A 21 -20.10 8.31 8.09
CA PRO A 21 -18.76 8.45 7.48
C PRO A 21 -18.77 8.41 5.95
N MET A 22 -17.88 9.16 5.33
CA MET A 22 -17.63 9.06 3.90
C MET A 22 -16.72 7.87 3.63
N ARG A 23 -17.07 7.06 2.63
CA ARG A 23 -16.29 5.89 2.25
C ARG A 23 -15.47 6.17 1.01
N LEU A 24 -14.14 6.12 1.17
CA LEU A 24 -13.21 6.17 0.07
C LEU A 24 -12.96 4.75 -0.44
N ILE A 25 -12.95 4.60 -1.76
CA ILE A 25 -12.71 3.31 -2.41
C ILE A 25 -11.43 3.42 -3.22
N GLY A 26 -10.50 2.51 -2.94
CA GLY A 26 -9.25 2.39 -3.67
C GLY A 26 -9.01 0.96 -4.13
N GLU A 27 -8.03 0.80 -5.02
CA GLU A 27 -7.56 -0.50 -5.47
C GLU A 27 -6.07 -0.63 -5.13
N VAL A 28 -5.72 -1.74 -4.49
CA VAL A 28 -4.35 -2.07 -4.09
C VAL A 28 -3.86 -3.24 -4.91
N SER A 29 -2.62 -3.21 -5.37
CA SER A 29 -2.03 -4.27 -6.19
C SER A 29 -1.88 -5.59 -5.43
N GLU A 30 -1.82 -6.71 -6.16
CA GLU A 30 -1.58 -8.05 -5.60
C GLU A 30 -0.27 -8.13 -4.79
N LYS A 31 0.73 -7.34 -5.14
CA LYS A 31 2.02 -7.30 -4.43
C LYS A 31 1.94 -6.62 -3.06
N GLU A 32 1.05 -5.65 -2.92
CA GLU A 32 0.97 -4.77 -1.76
C GLU A 32 -0.17 -5.15 -0.81
N ILE A 33 -1.16 -5.92 -1.29
CA ILE A 33 -2.35 -6.24 -0.48
C ILE A 33 -2.03 -6.96 0.82
N ASN A 34 -0.96 -7.75 0.86
CA ASN A 34 -0.54 -8.48 2.06
C ASN A 34 -0.11 -7.56 3.21
N PHE A 35 0.23 -6.29 2.90
CA PHE A 35 0.62 -5.29 3.89
C PHE A 35 -0.56 -4.44 4.37
N VAL A 36 -1.73 -4.59 3.74
CA VAL A 36 -2.95 -3.84 4.09
C VAL A 36 -3.84 -4.68 4.97
N LYS A 37 -4.19 -4.15 6.15
CA LYS A 37 -5.07 -4.82 7.11
C LYS A 37 -6.27 -3.96 7.44
N VAL A 38 -7.42 -4.60 7.70
CA VAL A 38 -8.58 -3.92 8.28
C VAL A 38 -8.18 -3.35 9.63
N GLY A 39 -8.54 -2.09 9.88
CA GLY A 39 -8.14 -1.33 11.06
C GLY A 39 -6.85 -0.53 10.91
N ALA A 40 -6.11 -0.69 9.82
CA ALA A 40 -4.93 0.14 9.53
C ALA A 40 -5.33 1.61 9.33
N LYS A 41 -4.47 2.52 9.79
CA LYS A 41 -4.67 3.94 9.54
C LYS A 41 -4.43 4.25 8.06
N ALA A 42 -5.21 5.15 7.54
CA ALA A 42 -5.09 5.62 6.17
C ALA A 42 -5.23 7.14 6.12
N GLY A 43 -4.39 7.76 5.31
CA GLY A 43 -4.53 9.15 4.90
C GLY A 43 -5.13 9.23 3.50
N ALA A 44 -5.79 10.32 3.19
CA ALA A 44 -6.17 10.62 1.83
C ALA A 44 -6.03 12.12 1.54
N GLU A 45 -5.54 12.44 0.37
CA GLU A 45 -5.51 13.79 -0.15
C GLU A 45 -6.54 13.91 -1.29
N LEU A 46 -7.56 14.72 -1.05
CA LEU A 46 -8.58 15.01 -2.05
C LEU A 46 -8.00 15.86 -3.16
N ILE A 47 -8.58 15.81 -4.35
CA ILE A 47 -8.14 16.65 -5.48
C ILE A 47 -8.19 18.16 -5.18
N SER A 48 -8.96 18.55 -4.17
CA SER A 48 -9.02 19.93 -3.65
C SER A 48 -7.81 20.33 -2.80
N GLY A 49 -6.87 19.40 -2.53
CA GLY A 49 -5.74 19.58 -1.60
C GLY A 49 -6.09 19.35 -0.12
N LYS A 50 -7.36 19.07 0.22
CA LYS A 50 -7.76 18.76 1.61
C LYS A 50 -7.23 17.37 1.99
N LYS A 51 -6.47 17.31 3.09
CA LYS A 51 -6.01 16.04 3.68
C LYS A 51 -7.01 15.58 4.73
N VAL A 52 -7.29 14.29 4.71
CA VAL A 52 -8.22 13.63 5.63
C VAL A 52 -7.61 12.33 6.14
N GLU A 53 -7.99 11.95 7.34
CA GLU A 53 -7.55 10.70 7.96
C GLU A 53 -8.73 9.76 8.10
N GLY A 54 -8.46 8.48 7.95
CA GLY A 54 -9.46 7.43 8.04
C GLY A 54 -8.86 6.11 8.52
N VAL A 55 -9.69 5.09 8.46
CA VAL A 55 -9.32 3.73 8.85
C VAL A 55 -9.81 2.77 7.78
N VAL A 56 -8.98 1.81 7.42
CA VAL A 56 -9.37 0.72 6.52
C VAL A 56 -10.50 -0.08 7.15
N SER A 57 -11.68 -0.02 6.54
CA SER A 57 -12.88 -0.70 7.02
C SER A 57 -13.12 -2.04 6.31
N PHE A 58 -12.63 -2.17 5.07
CA PHE A 58 -12.81 -3.39 4.27
C PHE A 58 -11.63 -3.62 3.34
N VAL A 59 -11.25 -4.89 3.21
CA VAL A 59 -10.27 -5.38 2.23
C VAL A 59 -10.89 -6.56 1.50
N SER A 60 -11.01 -6.47 0.19
CA SER A 60 -11.57 -7.55 -0.63
C SER A 60 -10.70 -8.81 -0.58
N THR A 61 -11.32 -9.97 -0.48
CA THR A 61 -10.65 -11.28 -0.58
C THR A 61 -10.54 -11.77 -2.03
N SER A 62 -11.17 -11.07 -2.98
CA SER A 62 -11.17 -11.44 -4.39
C SER A 62 -10.57 -10.30 -5.22
N ALA A 63 -9.60 -10.64 -6.06
CA ALA A 63 -9.02 -9.69 -6.99
C ALA A 63 -9.96 -9.42 -8.17
N ASN A 64 -9.92 -8.19 -8.66
CA ASN A 64 -10.46 -7.84 -9.96
C ASN A 64 -9.61 -8.52 -11.05
N LYS A 65 -10.23 -9.38 -11.85
CA LYS A 65 -9.54 -10.19 -12.87
C LYS A 65 -8.89 -9.33 -13.98
N GLY A 66 -9.41 -8.16 -14.25
CA GLY A 66 -8.89 -7.26 -15.28
C GLY A 66 -7.67 -6.47 -14.84
N THR A 67 -7.70 -5.92 -13.63
CA THR A 67 -6.64 -5.05 -13.09
C THR A 67 -5.66 -5.76 -12.17
N ARG A 68 -5.98 -6.99 -11.71
CA ARG A 68 -5.23 -7.74 -10.67
C ARG A 68 -5.03 -6.93 -9.39
N SER A 69 -6.04 -6.17 -9.04
CA SER A 69 -6.08 -5.34 -7.84
C SER A 69 -7.18 -5.79 -6.89
N PHE A 70 -7.04 -5.44 -5.64
CA PHE A 70 -7.99 -5.72 -4.58
C PHE A 70 -8.65 -4.42 -4.13
N ARG A 71 -9.96 -4.44 -4.03
CA ARG A 71 -10.73 -3.31 -3.51
C ARG A 71 -10.47 -3.14 -2.02
N VAL A 72 -10.17 -1.91 -1.62
CA VAL A 72 -10.02 -1.48 -0.24
C VAL A 72 -10.98 -0.32 0.01
N GLU A 73 -11.65 -0.34 1.16
CA GLU A 73 -12.55 0.72 1.60
C GLU A 73 -12.00 1.36 2.87
N ILE A 74 -12.07 2.68 2.93
CA ILE A 74 -11.57 3.48 4.04
C ILE A 74 -12.70 4.38 4.50
N ASP A 75 -13.06 4.28 5.77
CA ASP A 75 -14.06 5.14 6.37
C ASP A 75 -13.39 6.39 6.93
N VAL A 76 -13.84 7.55 6.46
CA VAL A 76 -13.34 8.89 6.81
C VAL A 76 -14.46 9.68 7.45
N LYS A 77 -14.19 10.35 8.57
CA LYS A 77 -15.16 11.25 9.21
C LYS A 77 -15.44 12.44 8.29
N ASN A 78 -16.71 12.74 8.09
CA ASN A 78 -17.19 13.86 7.27
C ASN A 78 -18.32 14.63 7.97
N SER A 79 -18.16 14.86 9.27
CA SER A 79 -19.19 15.50 10.10
C SER A 79 -19.52 16.93 9.65
N ASP A 80 -18.55 17.61 9.01
CA ASP A 80 -18.75 18.92 8.38
C ASP A 80 -19.37 18.85 6.97
N ARG A 81 -19.60 17.64 6.45
CA ARG A 81 -20.16 17.36 5.11
C ARG A 81 -19.41 18.07 3.99
N SER A 82 -18.13 18.33 4.17
CA SER A 82 -17.29 19.01 3.18
C SER A 82 -16.81 18.10 2.06
N ILE A 83 -16.74 16.79 2.30
CA ILE A 83 -16.41 15.79 1.29
C ILE A 83 -17.70 15.40 0.58
N ARG A 84 -17.68 15.59 -0.74
CA ARG A 84 -18.81 15.24 -1.60
C ARG A 84 -18.60 13.87 -2.24
N ASP A 85 -19.69 13.18 -2.53
CA ASP A 85 -19.65 11.95 -3.30
C ASP A 85 -19.13 12.20 -4.72
N GLY A 86 -18.37 11.21 -5.24
CA GLY A 86 -17.78 11.26 -6.58
C GLY A 86 -16.49 12.06 -6.72
N VAL A 87 -15.89 12.56 -5.61
CA VAL A 87 -14.57 13.22 -5.69
C VAL A 87 -13.45 12.19 -5.72
N SER A 88 -12.37 12.52 -6.47
CA SER A 88 -11.16 11.71 -6.49
C SER A 88 -10.24 12.06 -5.33
N ALA A 89 -9.54 11.05 -4.81
CA ALA A 89 -8.56 11.18 -3.76
C ALA A 89 -7.35 10.28 -4.02
N GLN A 90 -6.18 10.73 -3.61
CA GLN A 90 -5.01 9.90 -3.47
C GLN A 90 -5.00 9.32 -2.06
N ILE A 91 -4.90 7.99 -1.95
CA ILE A 91 -4.98 7.27 -0.68
C ILE A 91 -3.59 6.76 -0.33
N GLU A 92 -3.19 6.93 0.92
CA GLU A 92 -2.00 6.38 1.52
C GLU A 92 -2.42 5.52 2.72
N ILE A 93 -2.04 4.24 2.73
CA ILE A 93 -2.39 3.31 3.80
C ILE A 93 -1.11 2.96 4.56
N GLU A 94 -1.13 3.08 5.90
CA GLU A 94 -0.04 2.62 6.73
C GLU A 94 0.01 1.09 6.69
N GLY A 95 1.10 0.54 6.12
CA GLY A 95 1.37 -0.88 6.11
C GLY A 95 2.09 -1.35 7.38
N ASP A 96 2.38 -2.65 7.44
CA ASP A 96 3.20 -3.22 8.51
C ASP A 96 4.62 -2.64 8.44
N THR A 97 5.20 -2.37 9.61
CA THR A 97 6.61 -1.97 9.69
C THR A 97 7.51 -3.17 9.39
N ILE A 98 8.37 -3.03 8.41
CA ILE A 98 9.35 -4.05 8.02
C ILE A 98 10.75 -3.57 8.40
N LEU A 99 11.58 -4.49 8.94
CA LEU A 99 12.98 -4.21 9.15
C LEU A 99 13.69 -4.15 7.79
N ALA A 100 14.22 -2.99 7.46
CA ALA A 100 14.91 -2.74 6.21
C ALA A 100 16.30 -2.14 6.43
N HIS A 101 17.21 -2.43 5.50
CA HIS A 101 18.54 -1.85 5.44
C HIS A 101 18.72 -1.12 4.12
N ARG A 102 19.30 0.07 4.16
CA ARG A 102 19.68 0.79 2.94
C ARG A 102 21.10 0.45 2.55
N ILE A 103 21.30 -0.05 1.36
CA ILE A 103 22.58 -0.48 0.83
C ILE A 103 22.89 0.16 -0.54
N SER A 104 24.16 0.16 -0.93
CA SER A 104 24.55 0.50 -2.31
C SER A 104 24.17 -0.63 -3.26
N PRO A 105 23.63 -0.33 -4.46
CA PRO A 105 23.42 -1.33 -5.51
C PRO A 105 24.65 -2.15 -5.86
N SER A 106 25.84 -1.57 -5.70
CA SER A 106 27.13 -2.19 -6.07
C SER A 106 27.49 -3.44 -5.27
N ILE A 107 26.83 -3.69 -4.13
CA ILE A 107 27.08 -4.87 -3.30
C ILE A 107 26.08 -6.01 -3.52
N LEU A 108 25.13 -5.80 -4.42
CA LEU A 108 24.19 -6.83 -4.82
C LEU A 108 24.87 -7.89 -5.68
N MET A 109 24.53 -9.13 -5.45
CA MET A 109 25.03 -10.25 -6.24
C MET A 109 23.96 -11.32 -6.41
N LEU A 110 24.15 -12.16 -7.41
CA LEU A 110 23.36 -13.35 -7.64
C LEU A 110 24.02 -14.56 -6.97
N GLY A 111 23.25 -15.31 -6.24
CA GLY A 111 23.62 -16.61 -5.73
C GLY A 111 23.70 -17.67 -6.83
N GLU A 112 24.14 -18.87 -6.48
CA GLU A 112 24.31 -19.98 -7.42
C GLU A 112 22.99 -20.45 -8.06
N ALA A 113 21.87 -20.31 -7.35
CA ALA A 113 20.55 -20.63 -7.85
C ALA A 113 19.84 -19.42 -8.53
N GLY A 114 20.55 -18.29 -8.72
CA GLY A 114 20.03 -17.08 -9.35
C GLY A 114 19.24 -16.17 -8.41
N GLU A 115 19.25 -16.44 -7.10
CA GLU A 115 18.64 -15.59 -6.09
C GLU A 115 19.47 -14.34 -5.83
N LEU A 116 18.80 -13.23 -5.56
CA LEU A 116 19.45 -11.97 -5.22
C LEU A 116 19.88 -11.97 -3.75
N GLY A 117 21.09 -11.52 -3.48
CA GLY A 117 21.64 -11.49 -2.14
C GLY A 117 22.84 -10.58 -1.99
N ILE A 118 23.45 -10.66 -0.81
CA ILE A 118 24.68 -9.95 -0.45
C ILE A 118 25.61 -10.87 0.33
N ARG A 119 26.91 -10.55 0.34
CA ARG A 119 27.88 -11.21 1.24
C ARG A 119 27.92 -10.54 2.61
N THR A 120 27.84 -11.36 3.63
CA THR A 120 27.91 -10.96 5.03
C THR A 120 29.01 -11.71 5.73
N VAL A 121 29.38 -11.24 6.91
CA VAL A 121 30.38 -11.90 7.76
C VAL A 121 29.71 -12.32 9.06
N ASN A 122 29.75 -13.61 9.38
CA ASN A 122 29.20 -14.15 10.61
C ASN A 122 30.09 -13.85 11.84
N GLU A 123 29.69 -14.33 13.02
CA GLU A 123 30.45 -14.12 14.26
C GLU A 123 31.81 -14.83 14.27
N GLU A 124 31.97 -15.91 13.48
CA GLU A 124 33.19 -16.67 13.31
C GLU A 124 34.14 -16.07 12.26
N ASN A 125 33.82 -14.87 11.73
CA ASN A 125 34.53 -14.20 10.64
C ASN A 125 34.53 -14.96 9.31
N GLN A 126 33.54 -15.79 9.07
CA GLN A 126 33.34 -16.49 7.81
C GLN A 126 32.38 -15.68 6.91
N VAL A 127 32.62 -15.74 5.60
CA VAL A 127 31.78 -15.10 4.59
C VAL A 127 30.58 -16.00 4.32
N GLU A 128 29.38 -15.42 4.40
CA GLU A 128 28.12 -16.09 4.09
C GLU A 128 27.35 -15.30 3.03
N PHE A 129 26.68 -16.00 2.13
CA PHE A 129 25.69 -15.42 1.25
C PHE A 129 24.34 -15.36 1.98
N LYS A 130 23.71 -14.17 2.01
CA LYS A 130 22.37 -13.97 2.55
C LYS A 130 21.45 -13.51 1.44
N LYS A 131 20.40 -14.30 1.19
CA LYS A 131 19.31 -13.92 0.30
C LYS A 131 18.59 -12.69 0.87
N ILE A 132 18.24 -11.75 -0.01
CA ILE A 132 17.51 -10.53 0.34
C ILE A 132 16.32 -10.33 -0.60
N GLU A 133 15.42 -9.46 -0.19
CA GLU A 133 14.34 -8.96 -1.03
C GLU A 133 14.47 -7.45 -1.18
N ILE A 134 14.34 -6.95 -2.39
CA ILE A 134 14.32 -5.51 -2.65
C ILE A 134 12.92 -5.00 -2.31
N LEU A 135 12.86 -4.01 -1.42
CA LEU A 135 11.62 -3.32 -1.06
C LEU A 135 11.41 -2.08 -1.93
N GLU A 136 12.48 -1.30 -2.11
CA GLU A 136 12.43 -0.05 -2.85
C GLU A 136 13.79 0.26 -3.47
N ASP A 137 13.78 0.78 -4.70
CA ASP A 137 14.95 1.30 -5.39
C ASP A 137 14.83 2.82 -5.48
N SER A 138 15.80 3.53 -4.90
CA SER A 138 15.83 4.98 -4.85
C SER A 138 17.18 5.53 -5.31
N MET A 139 17.22 6.82 -5.63
CA MET A 139 18.47 7.49 -6.03
C MET A 139 19.53 7.49 -4.93
N GLU A 140 19.14 7.32 -3.67
CA GLU A 140 20.04 7.27 -2.51
C GLU A 140 20.52 5.87 -2.15
N GLY A 141 20.01 4.83 -2.83
CA GLY A 141 20.34 3.42 -2.59
C GLY A 141 19.10 2.53 -2.60
N ILE A 142 19.34 1.25 -2.40
CA ILE A 142 18.30 0.22 -2.42
C ILE A 142 17.94 -0.15 -0.99
N TRP A 143 16.64 -0.17 -0.68
CA TRP A 143 16.12 -0.71 0.55
C TRP A 143 15.87 -2.20 0.41
N ILE A 144 16.44 -2.98 1.30
CA ILE A 144 16.35 -4.44 1.31
C ILE A 144 15.82 -4.95 2.63
N SER A 145 15.14 -6.11 2.58
CA SER A 145 14.71 -6.88 3.75
C SER A 145 15.35 -8.28 3.76
N GLY A 146 15.05 -9.06 4.79
CA GLY A 146 15.56 -10.42 4.93
C GLY A 146 16.82 -10.54 5.79
N LEU A 147 17.30 -9.43 6.37
CA LEU A 147 18.49 -9.40 7.21
C LEU A 147 18.15 -9.13 8.69
N PRO A 148 18.93 -9.65 9.66
CA PRO A 148 18.78 -9.26 11.05
C PRO A 148 19.15 -7.79 11.28
N ARG A 149 18.72 -7.23 12.42
CA ARG A 149 18.88 -5.80 12.74
C ARG A 149 20.33 -5.31 12.69
N ASN A 150 21.25 -6.15 13.17
CA ASN A 150 22.68 -5.87 13.14
C ASN A 150 23.36 -6.96 12.33
N ILE A 151 24.05 -6.56 11.27
CA ILE A 151 24.76 -7.47 10.39
C ILE A 151 25.99 -6.79 9.80
N ARG A 152 27.07 -7.55 9.66
CA ARG A 152 28.30 -7.08 8.99
C ARG A 152 28.22 -7.42 7.51
N ILE A 153 28.25 -6.40 6.68
CA ILE A 153 28.12 -6.53 5.22
C ILE A 153 29.48 -6.24 4.57
N ILE A 154 29.87 -7.04 3.59
CA ILE A 154 31.08 -6.79 2.79
C ILE A 154 30.72 -5.76 1.72
N THR A 155 31.37 -4.62 1.75
CA THR A 155 31.14 -3.52 0.80
C THR A 155 32.21 -3.41 -0.28
N ILE A 156 33.38 -4.01 -0.07
CA ILE A 156 34.53 -3.99 -0.98
C ILE A 156 35.22 -5.36 -0.93
N GLY A 157 35.67 -5.84 -2.09
CA GLY A 157 36.43 -7.11 -2.18
C GLY A 157 35.53 -8.36 -2.30
N GLN A 158 34.42 -8.21 -2.99
CA GLN A 158 33.47 -9.31 -3.23
C GLN A 158 34.00 -10.35 -4.21
#